data_23acc4add5e42ceb2148d0409a21f00f
#
_entry.id   23acc4add5e42ceb2148d0409a21f00f
#
_cell.length_a   1.000
_cell.length_b   1.000
_cell.length_c   1.000
_cell.angle_alpha   90.00
_cell.angle_beta   90.00
_cell.angle_gamma   90.00
#
_symmetry.space_group_name_H-M   'P 1'
#
loop_
_entity.id
_entity.type
_entity.pdbx_description
1 polymer ?
#
loop_
_entity_poly.entity_id
_entity_poly.type
_entity_poly.pdbx_seq_one_letter_code
_entity_poly.pdbx_strand_id
1 'polypeptide(L)'
;REVWIEFFLGLVPPAALVFAALGSILFGFATPTEAAGCGAMGALLLSLSYKKLTLPKLQEALVKTLEITALIMVLVAASNFFGAVFARLGTPTLLTEFLLGLEMNKYLILAMIMVMIFLLGWPLEWVPIVMIIIPIILPLVEALGFNLTWFAILVAVNLQTAWLSPPVALSAVSYTHLTLPTTR
;
A
#
# COMPACT_ATOMS: atom_id res chain seq x y z
N ARG A 1 20.45 -32.74 -6.45
CA ARG A 1 21.16 -31.72 -7.27
C ARG A 1 20.18 -30.94 -8.15
N GLU A 2 19.20 -31.61 -8.77
CA GLU A 2 18.17 -30.98 -9.61
C GLU A 2 17.26 -30.03 -8.83
N VAL A 3 16.82 -30.41 -7.63
CA VAL A 3 15.98 -29.58 -6.75
C VAL A 3 16.64 -28.22 -6.40
N TRP A 4 17.96 -28.22 -6.20
CA TRP A 4 18.70 -26.99 -5.92
C TRP A 4 18.80 -26.07 -7.16
N ILE A 5 18.93 -26.65 -8.33
CA ILE A 5 18.98 -25.89 -9.59
C ILE A 5 17.61 -25.26 -9.87
N GLU A 6 16.54 -26.03 -9.71
CA GLU A 6 15.16 -25.52 -9.85
C GLU A 6 14.83 -24.44 -8.82
N PHE A 7 15.28 -24.62 -7.58
CA PHE A 7 15.12 -23.63 -6.52
C PHE A 7 15.83 -22.32 -6.87
N PHE A 8 17.09 -22.37 -7.26
CA PHE A 8 17.85 -21.18 -7.64
C PHE A 8 17.31 -20.51 -8.91
N LEU A 9 16.94 -21.28 -9.92
CA LEU A 9 16.34 -20.73 -11.15
C LEU A 9 14.95 -20.13 -10.92
N GLY A 10 14.20 -20.64 -9.96
CA GLY A 10 12.88 -20.10 -9.61
C GLY A 10 12.93 -18.87 -8.69
N LEU A 11 13.88 -18.84 -7.75
CA LEU A 11 13.96 -17.80 -6.73
C LEU A 11 14.85 -16.62 -7.11
N VAL A 12 16.04 -16.90 -7.67
CA VAL A 12 17.06 -15.86 -7.89
C VAL A 12 16.61 -14.77 -8.87
N PRO A 13 16.03 -15.08 -10.04
CA PRO A 13 15.63 -14.04 -10.98
C PRO A 13 14.52 -13.11 -10.46
N PRO A 14 13.42 -13.62 -9.85
CA PRO A 14 12.43 -12.74 -9.22
C PRO A 14 13.00 -11.93 -8.06
N ALA A 15 13.83 -12.54 -7.20
CA ALA A 15 14.49 -11.85 -6.12
C ALA A 15 15.42 -10.74 -6.63
N ALA A 16 16.24 -11.02 -7.63
CA ALA A 16 17.12 -10.02 -8.25
C ALA A 16 16.33 -8.84 -8.82
N LEU A 17 15.18 -9.10 -9.45
CA LEU A 17 14.29 -8.06 -9.96
C LEU A 17 13.76 -7.16 -8.83
N VAL A 18 13.29 -7.76 -7.74
CA VAL A 18 12.79 -7.03 -6.57
C VAL A 18 13.92 -6.21 -5.93
N PHE A 19 15.10 -6.81 -5.74
CA PHE A 19 16.27 -6.11 -5.20
C PHE A 19 16.76 -4.97 -6.11
N ALA A 20 16.72 -5.15 -7.43
CA ALA A 20 17.09 -4.10 -8.37
C ALA A 20 16.09 -2.92 -8.32
N ALA A 21 14.79 -3.20 -8.33
CA ALA A 21 13.75 -2.17 -8.27
C ALA A 21 13.77 -1.42 -6.92
N LEU A 22 13.73 -2.12 -5.80
CA LEU A 22 13.77 -1.49 -4.47
C LEU A 22 15.13 -0.87 -4.18
N GLY A 23 16.22 -1.52 -4.56
CA GLY A 23 17.57 -0.99 -4.39
C GLY A 23 17.77 0.32 -5.14
N SER A 24 17.26 0.44 -6.37
CA SER A 24 17.35 1.68 -7.15
C SER A 24 16.66 2.87 -6.45
N ILE A 25 15.56 2.62 -5.73
CA ILE A 25 14.88 3.63 -4.92
C ILE A 25 15.71 3.97 -3.68
N LEU A 26 16.18 2.95 -2.94
CA LEU A 26 16.91 3.12 -1.69
C LEU A 26 18.25 3.86 -1.88
N PHE A 27 18.94 3.61 -2.99
CA PHE A 27 20.17 4.30 -3.34
C PHE A 27 19.94 5.65 -4.04
N GLY A 28 18.68 6.04 -4.28
CA GLY A 28 18.33 7.32 -4.90
C GLY A 28 18.61 7.38 -6.41
N PHE A 29 18.79 6.24 -7.09
CA PHE A 29 19.02 6.17 -8.53
C PHE A 29 17.74 6.34 -9.35
N ALA A 30 16.59 5.99 -8.79
CA ALA A 30 15.31 6.06 -9.48
C ALA A 30 14.19 6.50 -8.53
N THR A 31 13.25 7.23 -9.06
CA THR A 31 11.98 7.51 -8.38
C THR A 31 11.13 6.24 -8.30
N PRO A 32 10.17 6.13 -7.37
CA PRO A 32 9.28 4.98 -7.28
C PRO A 32 8.57 4.65 -8.60
N THR A 33 8.20 5.67 -9.38
CA THR A 33 7.54 5.50 -10.68
C THR A 33 8.49 4.92 -11.73
N GLU A 34 9.73 5.41 -11.78
CA GLU A 34 10.76 4.89 -12.70
C GLU A 34 11.16 3.45 -12.33
N ALA A 35 11.32 3.18 -11.03
CA ALA A 35 11.62 1.83 -10.55
C ALA A 35 10.48 0.84 -10.86
N ALA A 36 9.22 1.27 -10.76
CA ALA A 36 8.07 0.45 -11.18
C ALA A 36 8.10 0.14 -12.68
N GLY A 37 8.43 1.13 -13.52
CA GLY A 37 8.62 0.94 -14.96
C GLY A 37 9.75 -0.04 -15.29
N CYS A 38 10.91 0.12 -14.64
CA CYS A 38 12.04 -0.82 -14.77
C CYS A 38 11.67 -2.22 -14.28
N GLY A 39 10.92 -2.33 -13.18
CA GLY A 39 10.42 -3.59 -12.66
C GLY A 39 9.48 -4.30 -13.64
N ALA A 40 8.55 -3.57 -14.25
CA ALA A 40 7.66 -4.10 -15.27
C ALA A 40 8.42 -4.56 -16.51
N MET A 41 9.39 -3.78 -17.00
CA MET A 41 10.28 -4.15 -18.10
C MET A 41 11.07 -5.42 -17.76
N GLY A 42 11.66 -5.47 -16.57
CA GLY A 42 12.40 -6.66 -16.11
C GLY A 42 11.52 -7.89 -16.03
N ALA A 43 10.28 -7.78 -15.56
CA ALA A 43 9.32 -8.89 -15.52
C ALA A 43 8.96 -9.40 -16.93
N LEU A 44 8.80 -8.48 -17.89
CA LEU A 44 8.57 -8.83 -19.29
C LEU A 44 9.76 -9.56 -19.89
N LEU A 45 10.99 -9.06 -19.69
CA LEU A 45 12.22 -9.70 -20.16
C LEU A 45 12.40 -11.09 -19.54
N LEU A 46 12.12 -11.23 -18.26
CA LEU A 46 12.18 -12.49 -17.55
C LEU A 46 11.18 -13.51 -18.13
N SER A 47 9.93 -13.07 -18.34
CA SER A 47 8.86 -13.88 -18.92
C SER A 47 9.20 -14.32 -20.36
N LEU A 48 9.85 -13.45 -21.12
CA LEU A 48 10.33 -13.74 -22.47
C LEU A 48 11.48 -14.77 -22.44
N SER A 49 12.42 -14.61 -21.52
CA SER A 49 13.55 -15.53 -21.32
C SER A 49 13.09 -16.94 -20.97
N TYR A 50 12.05 -17.06 -20.17
CA TYR A 50 11.41 -18.33 -19.85
C TYR A 50 10.49 -18.86 -20.97
N LYS A 51 10.37 -18.14 -22.09
CA LYS A 51 9.47 -18.49 -23.21
C LYS A 51 8.01 -18.71 -22.78
N LYS A 52 7.59 -18.07 -21.71
CA LYS A 52 6.21 -18.16 -21.17
C LYS A 52 5.35 -16.96 -21.54
N LEU A 53 5.92 -15.92 -22.16
CA LEU A 53 5.20 -14.75 -22.63
C LEU A 53 4.45 -15.11 -23.92
N THR A 54 3.13 -15.06 -23.85
CA THR A 54 2.24 -15.24 -25.02
C THR A 54 1.40 -13.98 -25.19
N LEU A 55 0.97 -13.69 -26.42
CA LEU A 55 0.14 -12.51 -26.69
C LEU A 55 -1.13 -12.45 -25.84
N PRO A 56 -1.88 -13.56 -25.63
CA PRO A 56 -3.05 -13.55 -24.74
C PRO A 56 -2.70 -13.19 -23.29
N LYS A 57 -1.58 -13.72 -22.76
CA LYS A 57 -1.12 -13.38 -21.39
C LYS A 57 -0.71 -11.92 -21.26
N LEU A 58 -0.08 -11.37 -22.29
CA LEU A 58 0.26 -9.95 -22.32
C LEU A 58 -1.00 -9.08 -22.32
N GLN A 59 -1.99 -9.43 -23.15
CA GLN A 59 -3.28 -8.74 -23.18
C GLN A 59 -4.00 -8.82 -21.82
N GLU A 60 -4.03 -10.00 -21.20
CA GLU A 60 -4.62 -10.18 -19.86
C GLU A 60 -3.92 -9.30 -18.81
N ALA A 61 -2.58 -9.26 -18.82
CA ALA A 61 -1.82 -8.43 -17.92
C ALA A 61 -2.10 -6.92 -18.13
N LEU A 62 -2.20 -6.48 -19.38
CA LEU A 62 -2.52 -5.08 -19.71
C LEU A 62 -3.94 -4.71 -19.28
N VAL A 63 -4.92 -5.57 -19.51
CA VAL A 63 -6.31 -5.33 -19.08
C VAL A 63 -6.40 -5.25 -17.57
N LYS A 64 -5.78 -6.18 -16.84
CA LYS A 64 -5.73 -6.14 -15.37
C LYS A 64 -5.03 -4.89 -14.83
N THR A 65 -3.95 -4.45 -15.48
CA THR A 65 -3.27 -3.20 -15.13
C THR A 65 -4.20 -2.00 -15.31
N LEU A 66 -4.95 -1.96 -16.41
CA LEU A 66 -5.94 -0.91 -16.67
C LEU A 66 -7.07 -0.91 -15.63
N GLU A 67 -7.61 -2.07 -15.30
CA GLU A 67 -8.66 -2.22 -14.28
C GLU A 67 -8.20 -1.68 -12.92
N ILE A 68 -7.03 -2.10 -12.45
CA ILE A 68 -6.47 -1.66 -11.17
C ILE A 68 -6.16 -0.17 -11.20
N THR A 69 -5.57 0.33 -12.28
CA THR A 69 -5.26 1.76 -12.44
C THR A 69 -6.52 2.60 -12.43
N ALA A 70 -7.55 2.20 -13.17
CA ALA A 70 -8.84 2.89 -13.19
C ALA A 70 -9.49 2.91 -11.80
N LEU A 71 -9.47 1.78 -11.08
CA LEU A 71 -9.98 1.70 -9.71
C LEU A 71 -9.26 2.71 -8.81
N ILE A 72 -7.92 2.71 -8.82
CA ILE A 72 -7.12 3.62 -7.99
C ILE A 72 -7.41 5.07 -8.36
N MET A 73 -7.51 5.42 -9.65
CA MET A 73 -7.79 6.78 -10.08
C MET A 73 -9.17 7.26 -9.62
N VAL A 74 -10.18 6.41 -9.68
CA VAL A 74 -11.53 6.72 -9.16
C VAL A 74 -11.49 6.92 -7.64
N LEU A 75 -10.77 6.07 -6.92
CA LEU A 75 -10.59 6.23 -5.46
C LEU A 75 -9.87 7.53 -5.11
N VAL A 76 -8.81 7.89 -5.83
CA VAL A 76 -8.09 9.16 -5.65
C VAL A 76 -9.01 10.34 -5.92
N ALA A 77 -9.76 10.34 -7.01
CA ALA A 77 -10.69 11.41 -7.34
C ALA A 77 -11.79 11.57 -6.28
N ALA A 78 -12.42 10.47 -5.87
CA ALA A 78 -13.45 10.45 -4.82
C ALA A 78 -12.88 10.92 -3.47
N SER A 79 -11.69 10.45 -3.09
CA SER A 79 -11.03 10.84 -1.83
C SER A 79 -10.67 12.32 -1.81
N ASN A 80 -10.15 12.86 -2.91
CA ASN A 80 -9.85 14.30 -3.02
C ASN A 80 -11.11 15.15 -2.90
N PHE A 81 -12.21 14.72 -3.55
CA PHE A 81 -13.49 15.41 -3.42
C PHE A 81 -13.99 15.39 -1.97
N PHE A 82 -13.96 14.22 -1.34
CA PHE A 82 -14.38 14.05 0.07
C PHE A 82 -13.52 14.88 1.00
N GLY A 83 -12.20 14.83 0.87
CA GLY A 83 -11.25 15.61 1.64
C GLY A 83 -11.47 17.12 1.49
N ALA A 84 -11.74 17.61 0.28
CA ALA A 84 -12.03 19.01 0.03
C ALA A 84 -13.33 19.47 0.70
N VAL A 85 -14.39 18.65 0.72
CA VAL A 85 -15.63 18.93 1.42
C VAL A 85 -15.38 19.02 2.93
N PHE A 86 -14.68 18.05 3.51
CA PHE A 86 -14.36 18.03 4.95
C PHE A 86 -13.49 19.24 5.36
N ALA A 87 -12.51 19.59 4.54
CA ALA A 87 -11.67 20.77 4.79
C ALA A 87 -12.51 22.06 4.78
N ARG A 88 -13.46 22.19 3.84
CA ARG A 88 -14.37 23.36 3.78
C ARG A 88 -15.36 23.43 4.93
N LEU A 89 -15.78 22.29 5.46
CA LEU A 89 -16.62 22.22 6.65
C LEU A 89 -15.86 22.51 7.95
N GLY A 90 -14.54 22.68 7.89
CA GLY A 90 -13.69 22.91 9.05
C GLY A 90 -13.50 21.68 9.95
N THR A 91 -13.85 20.50 9.47
CA THR A 91 -13.77 19.25 10.26
C THR A 91 -12.38 19.00 10.85
N PRO A 92 -11.26 19.15 10.09
CA PRO A 92 -9.91 18.97 10.65
C PRO A 92 -9.61 19.92 11.79
N THR A 93 -10.03 21.20 11.69
CA THR A 93 -9.84 22.22 12.73
C THR A 93 -10.65 21.88 13.98
N LEU A 94 -11.93 21.57 13.81
CA LEU A 94 -12.81 21.18 14.92
C LEU A 94 -12.29 19.94 15.65
N LEU A 95 -11.83 18.94 14.92
CA LEU A 95 -11.25 17.73 15.50
C LEU A 95 -9.98 18.05 16.29
N THR A 96 -9.12 18.90 15.73
CA THR A 96 -7.87 19.33 16.36
C THR A 96 -8.16 20.09 17.66
N GLU A 97 -9.05 21.09 17.64
CA GLU A 97 -9.44 21.88 18.81
C GLU A 97 -10.08 21.00 19.89
N PHE A 98 -10.96 20.10 19.51
CA PHE A 98 -11.61 19.17 20.43
C PHE A 98 -10.59 18.27 21.14
N LEU A 99 -9.67 17.64 20.41
CA LEU A 99 -8.69 16.71 20.97
C LEU A 99 -7.61 17.44 21.79
N LEU A 100 -7.19 18.63 21.38
CA LEU A 100 -6.27 19.45 22.17
C LEU A 100 -6.95 20.00 23.44
N GLY A 101 -8.25 20.31 23.39
CA GLY A 101 -9.04 20.77 24.54
C GLY A 101 -9.22 19.71 25.64
N LEU A 102 -8.94 18.43 25.37
CA LEU A 102 -8.95 17.35 26.35
C LEU A 102 -7.76 17.39 27.33
N GLU A 103 -6.79 18.28 27.10
CA GLU A 103 -5.56 18.43 27.93
C GLU A 103 -4.82 17.10 28.19
N MET A 104 -4.94 16.15 27.28
CA MET A 104 -4.35 14.81 27.38
C MET A 104 -2.88 14.83 26.96
N ASN A 105 -2.14 13.85 27.47
CA ASN A 105 -0.77 13.63 26.99
C ASN A 105 -0.76 13.36 25.48
N LYS A 106 0.11 14.07 24.74
CA LYS A 106 0.23 13.96 23.28
C LYS A 106 0.44 12.53 22.78
N TYR A 107 1.17 11.71 23.55
CA TYR A 107 1.39 10.29 23.20
C TYR A 107 0.12 9.46 23.36
N LEU A 108 -0.77 9.84 24.28
CA LEU A 108 -2.06 9.16 24.43
C LEU A 108 -2.99 9.50 23.28
N ILE A 109 -3.01 10.76 22.83
CA ILE A 109 -3.75 11.17 21.63
C ILE A 109 -3.23 10.40 20.40
N LEU A 110 -1.91 10.31 20.24
CA LEU A 110 -1.29 9.54 19.17
C LEU A 110 -1.69 8.06 19.23
N ALA A 111 -1.65 7.44 20.42
CA ALA A 111 -2.07 6.07 20.59
C ALA A 111 -3.54 5.86 20.21
N MET A 112 -4.43 6.78 20.57
CA MET A 112 -5.85 6.74 20.16
C MET A 112 -5.99 6.82 18.63
N ILE A 113 -5.22 7.70 17.97
CA ILE A 113 -5.18 7.79 16.51
C ILE A 113 -4.73 6.46 15.89
N MET A 114 -3.65 5.86 16.42
CA MET A 114 -3.16 4.58 15.91
C MET A 114 -4.17 3.44 16.10
N VAL A 115 -4.84 3.38 17.24
CA VAL A 115 -5.91 2.41 17.47
C VAL A 115 -7.09 2.63 16.53
N MET A 116 -7.48 3.89 16.30
CA MET A 116 -8.53 4.23 15.35
C MET A 116 -8.17 3.78 13.92
N ILE A 117 -6.95 4.05 13.46
CA ILE A 117 -6.47 3.61 12.14
C ILE A 117 -6.45 2.08 12.06
N PHE A 118 -6.01 1.42 13.12
CA PHE A 118 -6.02 -0.06 13.19
C PHE A 118 -7.44 -0.62 13.06
N LEU A 119 -8.40 -0.07 13.80
CA LEU A 119 -9.80 -0.50 13.74
C LEU A 119 -10.45 -0.21 12.38
N LEU A 120 -10.13 0.93 11.79
CA LEU A 120 -10.59 1.29 10.44
C LEU A 120 -9.97 0.39 9.36
N GLY A 121 -8.76 -0.11 9.58
CA GLY A 121 -8.10 -1.04 8.68
C GLY A 121 -8.80 -2.39 8.51
N TRP A 122 -9.70 -2.75 9.42
CA TRP A 122 -10.49 -3.98 9.28
C TRP A 122 -11.57 -3.89 8.19
N PRO A 123 -12.48 -2.88 8.22
CA PRO A 123 -13.52 -2.74 7.20
C PRO A 123 -13.07 -1.99 5.95
N LEU A 124 -12.02 -1.18 6.05
CA LEU A 124 -11.54 -0.33 4.96
C LEU A 124 -10.19 -0.82 4.45
N GLU A 125 -10.01 -0.73 3.14
CA GLU A 125 -8.71 -0.90 2.52
C GLU A 125 -7.78 0.29 2.87
N TRP A 126 -6.48 0.11 2.75
CA TRP A 126 -5.48 1.13 3.11
C TRP A 126 -5.60 2.43 2.30
N VAL A 127 -6.04 2.35 1.00
CA VAL A 127 -6.12 3.52 0.11
C VAL A 127 -7.08 4.60 0.62
N PRO A 128 -8.34 4.29 0.99
CA PRO A 128 -9.24 5.27 1.59
C PRO A 128 -8.71 5.87 2.91
N ILE A 129 -8.04 5.06 3.73
CA ILE A 129 -7.48 5.55 4.99
C ILE A 129 -6.40 6.60 4.72
N VAL A 130 -5.45 6.30 3.83
CA VAL A 130 -4.36 7.23 3.48
C VAL A 130 -4.88 8.49 2.78
N MET A 131 -5.88 8.35 1.91
CA MET A 131 -6.36 9.46 1.09
C MET A 131 -7.41 10.36 1.78
N ILE A 132 -8.14 9.84 2.76
CA ILE A 132 -9.22 10.57 3.44
C ILE A 132 -8.87 10.84 4.90
N ILE A 133 -8.55 9.80 5.66
CA ILE A 133 -8.40 9.90 7.11
C ILE A 133 -7.11 10.64 7.47
N ILE A 134 -5.99 10.30 6.82
CA ILE A 134 -4.71 10.93 7.14
C ILE A 134 -4.72 12.46 6.91
N PRO A 135 -5.21 13.02 5.79
CA PRO A 135 -5.29 14.47 5.61
C PRO A 135 -6.15 15.18 6.66
N ILE A 136 -7.18 14.53 7.19
CA ILE A 136 -8.03 15.09 8.25
C ILE A 136 -7.27 15.17 9.59
N ILE A 137 -6.43 14.18 9.87
CA ILE A 137 -5.68 14.07 11.14
C ILE A 137 -4.37 14.86 11.11
N LEU A 138 -3.81 15.09 9.92
CA LEU A 138 -2.49 15.68 9.75
C LEU A 138 -2.32 17.02 10.52
N PRO A 139 -3.28 17.99 10.48
CA PRO A 139 -3.18 19.23 11.25
C PRO A 139 -3.07 19.00 12.76
N LEU A 140 -3.73 17.97 13.29
CA LEU A 140 -3.63 17.61 14.71
C LEU A 140 -2.21 17.09 15.04
N VAL A 141 -1.64 16.24 14.19
CA VAL A 141 -0.30 15.67 14.37
C VAL A 141 0.76 16.78 14.36
N GLU A 142 0.60 17.77 13.47
CA GLU A 142 1.44 18.97 13.43
C GLU A 142 1.31 19.81 14.70
N ALA A 143 0.07 20.06 15.15
CA ALA A 143 -0.20 20.83 16.38
C ALA A 143 0.37 20.14 17.63
N LEU A 144 0.43 18.82 17.66
CA LEU A 144 1.06 18.04 18.74
C LEU A 144 2.61 18.05 18.67
N GLY A 145 3.20 18.61 17.61
CA GLY A 145 4.64 18.74 17.43
C GLY A 145 5.35 17.44 17.07
N PHE A 146 4.67 16.50 16.43
CA PHE A 146 5.29 15.28 15.93
C PHE A 146 5.92 15.48 14.55
N ASN A 147 7.00 14.76 14.29
CA ASN A 147 7.60 14.71 12.96
C ASN A 147 6.70 13.94 11.99
N LEU A 148 6.31 14.57 10.87
CA LEU A 148 5.38 13.99 9.90
C LEU A 148 5.93 12.74 9.22
N THR A 149 7.24 12.69 8.96
CA THR A 149 7.87 11.50 8.37
C THR A 149 7.81 10.30 9.33
N TRP A 150 8.08 10.54 10.60
CA TRP A 150 7.96 9.51 11.64
C TRP A 150 6.51 9.02 11.78
N PHE A 151 5.54 9.95 11.79
CA PHE A 151 4.13 9.61 11.81
C PHE A 151 3.70 8.80 10.58
N ALA A 152 4.15 9.18 9.38
CA ALA A 152 3.87 8.45 8.15
C ALA A 152 4.39 7.01 8.20
N ILE A 153 5.58 6.79 8.77
CA ILE A 153 6.15 5.44 8.96
C ILE A 153 5.28 4.63 9.94
N LEU A 154 4.86 5.23 11.05
CA LEU A 154 3.96 4.56 12.01
C LEU A 154 2.63 4.14 11.36
N VAL A 155 2.04 5.02 10.55
CA VAL A 155 0.82 4.72 9.80
C VAL A 155 1.06 3.58 8.81
N ALA A 156 2.16 3.62 8.05
CA ALA A 156 2.50 2.58 7.09
C ALA A 156 2.65 1.21 7.75
N VAL A 157 3.33 1.15 8.92
CA VAL A 157 3.46 -0.08 9.70
C VAL A 157 2.12 -0.55 10.24
N ASN A 158 1.29 0.37 10.75
CA ASN A 158 -0.03 0.05 11.27
C ASN A 158 -0.97 -0.50 10.17
N LEU A 159 -0.95 0.08 8.99
CA LEU A 159 -1.77 -0.35 7.85
C LEU A 159 -1.39 -1.75 7.32
N GLN A 160 -0.19 -2.25 7.60
CA GLN A 160 0.16 -3.64 7.26
C GLN A 160 -0.75 -4.65 7.97
N THR A 161 -1.28 -4.31 9.13
CA THR A 161 -2.23 -5.16 9.85
C THR A 161 -3.55 -5.32 9.10
N ALA A 162 -3.97 -4.33 8.32
CA ALA A 162 -5.17 -4.39 7.48
C ALA A 162 -5.06 -5.48 6.40
N TRP A 163 -3.86 -5.71 5.86
CA TRP A 163 -3.61 -6.73 4.84
C TRP A 163 -3.66 -8.15 5.39
N LEU A 164 -3.46 -8.31 6.69
CA LEU A 164 -3.42 -9.59 7.38
C LEU A 164 -4.73 -9.91 8.10
N SER A 165 -5.62 -8.92 8.27
CA SER A 165 -6.85 -9.06 9.06
C SER A 165 -8.06 -9.36 8.17
N PRO A 166 -8.90 -10.36 8.54
CA PRO A 166 -10.20 -10.54 7.90
C PRO A 166 -11.08 -9.29 8.14
N PRO A 167 -11.97 -8.91 7.20
CA PRO A 167 -12.38 -9.60 5.98
C PRO A 167 -11.56 -9.28 4.72
N VAL A 168 -10.68 -8.27 4.75
CA VAL A 168 -9.96 -7.79 3.56
C VAL A 168 -8.66 -8.54 3.31
N ALA A 169 -8.21 -9.39 4.20
CA ALA A 169 -6.95 -10.15 4.20
C ALA A 169 -6.50 -10.65 2.80
N LEU A 170 -6.25 -9.71 1.87
CA LEU A 170 -5.93 -9.99 0.46
C LEU A 170 -4.71 -10.89 0.32
N SER A 171 -3.71 -10.70 1.18
CA SER A 171 -2.52 -11.54 1.18
C SER A 171 -2.82 -12.97 1.65
N ALA A 172 -3.62 -13.16 2.69
CA ALA A 172 -3.99 -14.47 3.20
C ALA A 172 -4.92 -15.21 2.23
N VAL A 173 -5.91 -14.51 1.64
CA VAL A 173 -6.85 -15.08 0.66
C VAL A 173 -6.11 -15.48 -0.63
N SER A 174 -5.24 -14.62 -1.15
CA SER A 174 -4.44 -14.94 -2.33
C SER A 174 -3.56 -16.16 -2.11
N TYR A 175 -2.97 -16.30 -0.92
CA TYR A 175 -2.11 -17.43 -0.60
C TYR A 175 -2.89 -18.74 -0.51
N THR A 176 -4.06 -18.74 0.13
CA THR A 176 -4.90 -19.96 0.28
C THR A 176 -5.49 -20.43 -1.04
N HIS A 177 -5.89 -19.51 -1.93
CA HIS A 177 -6.44 -19.87 -3.24
C HIS A 177 -5.39 -20.30 -4.26
N LEU A 178 -4.13 -19.85 -4.11
CA LEU A 178 -3.04 -20.22 -5.02
C LEU A 178 -2.29 -21.50 -4.60
N THR A 179 -2.32 -21.85 -3.31
CA THR A 179 -1.49 -22.94 -2.77
C THR A 179 -2.25 -24.21 -2.39
N LEU A 180 -3.59 -24.17 -2.31
CA LEU A 180 -4.36 -25.40 -2.13
C LEU A 180 -4.58 -26.07 -3.47
N PRO A 181 -3.93 -27.23 -3.73
CA PRO A 181 -4.32 -28.06 -4.86
C PRO A 181 -5.77 -28.47 -4.60
N THR A 182 -6.65 -28.13 -5.54
CA THR A 182 -7.99 -28.72 -5.57
C THR A 182 -7.81 -30.23 -5.75
N THR A 183 -7.75 -30.96 -4.66
CA THR A 183 -7.91 -32.42 -4.69
C THR A 183 -9.32 -32.69 -5.19
N ARG A 184 -9.42 -32.97 -6.48
CA ARG A 184 -10.46 -33.77 -7.11
C ARG A 184 -9.81 -34.88 -7.88
#